data_e17154aa47b3c7412055cc5f6248f42a
#
_entry.id   e17154aa47b3c7412055cc5f6248f42a
#
_cell.length_a   1.000
_cell.length_b   1.000
_cell.length_c   1.000
_cell.angle_alpha   90.00
_cell.angle_beta   90.00
_cell.angle_gamma   90.00
#
_symmetry.space_group_name_H-M   'P 1'
#
loop_
_entity.id
_entity.type
_entity.pdbx_description
1 polymer ?
#
loop_
_entity_poly.entity_id
_entity_poly.type
_entity_poly.pdbx_seq_one_letter_code
_entity_poly.pdbx_strand_id
1 'polypeptide(L)'
;SDETEAVDLQGGVCIVEGIHALNPEVTGYDGRTTRIYVSVRTRITPRSGHPLHPSKIRLVRRMLRDSTGRGRALSETIAMRERVDRGEQRYIMPFKPRAHGSIDSFYSAELGVYRPLLRDELERLALPELSDVLEVMRELPDVPADLVPQDSLLREFIGGSTLPY
;
A
#
# COMPACT_ATOMS: atom_id res chain seq x y z
N SER A 1 -14.09 -7.66 20.48
CA SER A 1 -14.81 -7.29 21.68
C SER A 1 -16.12 -6.65 21.28
N ASP A 2 -17.21 -7.00 21.95
CA ASP A 2 -18.54 -6.37 21.78
C ASP A 2 -18.68 -5.11 22.65
N GLU A 3 -17.60 -4.74 23.33
CA GLU A 3 -17.54 -3.52 24.14
C GLU A 3 -17.31 -2.30 23.26
N THR A 4 -18.12 -1.27 23.46
CA THR A 4 -18.03 0.02 22.80
C THR A 4 -17.78 1.11 23.82
N GLU A 5 -16.93 2.06 23.48
CA GLU A 5 -16.67 3.24 24.28
C GLU A 5 -17.17 4.49 23.56
N ALA A 6 -17.88 5.34 24.27
CA ALA A 6 -18.32 6.63 23.75
C ALA A 6 -17.20 7.66 23.91
N VAL A 7 -16.78 8.27 22.81
CA VAL A 7 -15.76 9.34 22.81
C VAL A 7 -16.45 10.68 22.57
N ASP A 8 -16.35 11.61 23.53
CA ASP A 8 -16.81 12.99 23.35
C ASP A 8 -15.73 13.78 22.61
N LEU A 9 -16.06 14.25 21.41
CA LEU A 9 -15.14 15.02 20.58
C LEU A 9 -14.97 16.49 21.03
N GLN A 10 -15.80 16.99 21.96
CA GLN A 10 -15.74 18.37 22.48
C GLN A 10 -15.64 19.44 21.36
N GLY A 11 -16.34 19.22 20.25
CA GLY A 11 -16.29 20.08 19.07
C GLY A 11 -15.09 19.86 18.12
N GLY A 12 -14.25 18.89 18.42
CA GLY A 12 -13.13 18.48 17.56
C GLY A 12 -13.55 17.62 16.36
N VAL A 13 -12.55 17.15 15.62
CA VAL A 13 -12.72 16.27 14.46
C VAL A 13 -12.15 14.89 14.80
N CYS A 14 -12.91 13.84 14.48
CA CYS A 14 -12.45 12.47 14.55
C CYS A 14 -11.99 11.99 13.18
N ILE A 15 -10.80 11.41 13.09
CA ILE A 15 -10.31 10.73 11.90
C ILE A 15 -10.45 9.23 12.14
N VAL A 16 -11.29 8.58 11.32
CA VAL A 16 -11.46 7.12 11.32
C VAL A 16 -10.70 6.57 10.11
N GLU A 17 -9.71 5.74 10.35
CA GLU A 17 -8.94 5.10 9.28
C GLU A 17 -9.13 3.58 9.32
N GLY A 18 -8.98 2.95 8.16
CA GLY A 18 -9.00 1.50 7.99
C GLY A 18 -9.57 1.08 6.65
N ILE A 19 -9.30 -0.16 6.28
CA ILE A 19 -9.74 -0.72 4.98
C ILE A 19 -11.26 -0.79 4.84
N HIS A 20 -12.00 -0.75 5.94
CA HIS A 20 -13.46 -0.77 5.96
C HIS A 20 -14.08 0.60 6.32
N ALA A 21 -13.29 1.67 6.40
CA ALA A 21 -13.77 3.00 6.80
C ALA A 21 -14.81 3.60 5.84
N LEU A 22 -14.87 3.15 4.58
CA LEU A 22 -15.91 3.55 3.62
C LEU A 22 -17.16 2.66 3.66
N ASN A 23 -17.13 1.55 4.39
CA ASN A 23 -18.28 0.67 4.51
C ASN A 23 -19.27 1.23 5.55
N PRO A 24 -20.51 1.56 5.14
CA PRO A 24 -21.52 2.14 6.04
C PRO A 24 -21.98 1.19 7.14
N GLU A 25 -21.85 -0.11 6.93
CA GLU A 25 -22.18 -1.10 7.96
C GLU A 25 -21.18 -1.06 9.14
N VAL A 26 -19.95 -0.54 8.89
CA VAL A 26 -18.90 -0.42 9.90
C VAL A 26 -18.88 0.98 10.52
N THR A 27 -19.00 2.03 9.70
CA THR A 27 -18.81 3.42 10.16
C THR A 27 -20.13 4.18 10.35
N GLY A 28 -21.26 3.58 9.99
CA GLY A 28 -22.55 4.28 9.98
C GLY A 28 -22.64 5.36 8.90
N TYR A 29 -23.70 6.14 8.97
CA TYR A 29 -23.95 7.26 8.06
C TYR A 29 -24.27 8.51 8.85
N ASP A 30 -23.34 9.44 8.82
CA ASP A 30 -23.56 10.81 9.28
C ASP A 30 -23.28 11.75 8.09
N GLY A 31 -24.23 12.63 7.78
CA GLY A 31 -24.08 13.63 6.69
C GLY A 31 -22.96 14.64 6.91
N ARG A 32 -22.32 14.63 8.09
CA ARG A 32 -21.19 15.50 8.46
C ARG A 32 -19.83 14.86 8.25
N THR A 33 -19.75 13.72 7.55
CA THR A 33 -18.48 13.02 7.30
C THR A 33 -17.89 13.38 5.94
N THR A 34 -16.57 13.60 5.90
CA THR A 34 -15.77 13.65 4.66
C THR A 34 -15.07 12.33 4.47
N ARG A 35 -15.29 11.69 3.33
CA ARG A 35 -14.77 10.36 3.01
C ARG A 35 -13.69 10.47 1.96
N ILE A 36 -12.51 9.92 2.25
CA ILE A 36 -11.34 9.97 1.39
C ILE A 36 -10.87 8.54 1.11
N TYR A 37 -10.67 8.21 -0.16
CA TYR A 37 -10.07 6.95 -0.58
C TYR A 37 -8.58 7.16 -0.85
N VAL A 38 -7.73 6.48 -0.08
CA VAL A 38 -6.27 6.57 -0.21
C VAL A 38 -5.75 5.27 -0.83
N SER A 39 -5.07 5.36 -1.96
CA SER A 39 -4.43 4.20 -2.60
C SER A 39 -3.39 4.62 -3.62
N VAL A 40 -2.50 3.69 -4.01
CA VAL A 40 -1.68 3.86 -5.21
C VAL A 40 -2.59 3.83 -6.44
N ARG A 41 -2.48 4.85 -7.29
CA ARG A 41 -3.26 5.01 -8.53
C ARG A 41 -2.37 5.22 -9.76
N THR A 42 -1.21 5.85 -9.56
CA THR A 42 -0.22 6.07 -10.63
C THR A 42 0.26 4.75 -11.20
N ARG A 43 0.50 4.76 -12.51
CA ARG A 43 1.08 3.66 -13.28
C ARG A 43 2.45 4.08 -13.76
N ILE A 44 3.39 3.15 -13.74
CA ILE A 44 4.72 3.35 -14.31
C ILE A 44 4.75 2.61 -15.63
N THR A 45 5.16 3.30 -16.68
CA THR A 45 5.28 2.69 -18.01
C THR A 45 6.76 2.50 -18.33
N PRO A 46 7.27 1.26 -18.35
CA PRO A 46 8.62 0.96 -18.79
C PRO A 46 8.75 1.18 -20.31
N ARG A 47 9.97 1.08 -20.85
CA ARG A 47 10.24 1.27 -22.27
C ARG A 47 9.51 0.27 -23.17
N SER A 48 9.17 -0.90 -22.66
CA SER A 48 8.32 -1.89 -23.35
C SER A 48 6.92 -1.38 -23.67
N GLY A 49 6.46 -0.31 -22.98
CA GLY A 49 5.16 0.30 -23.19
C GLY A 49 4.01 -0.34 -22.40
N HIS A 50 4.25 -1.39 -21.61
CA HIS A 50 3.21 -2.04 -20.78
C HIS A 50 3.16 -1.43 -19.39
N PRO A 51 2.11 -0.64 -19.04
CA PRO A 51 2.05 0.03 -17.74
C PRO A 51 1.96 -0.94 -16.59
N LEU A 52 2.83 -0.79 -15.59
CA LEU A 52 2.75 -1.51 -14.33
C LEU A 52 1.46 -1.14 -13.59
N HIS A 53 0.66 -2.15 -13.27
CA HIS A 53 -0.60 -1.92 -12.57
C HIS A 53 -0.37 -1.50 -11.10
N PRO A 54 -1.12 -0.54 -10.54
CA PRO A 54 -0.95 -0.07 -9.16
C PRO A 54 -0.99 -1.17 -8.09
N SER A 55 -1.72 -2.28 -8.34
CA SER A 55 -1.73 -3.42 -7.42
C SER A 55 -0.36 -4.09 -7.26
N LYS A 56 0.50 -3.99 -8.27
CA LYS A 56 1.87 -4.51 -8.20
C LYS A 56 2.75 -3.67 -7.27
N ILE A 57 2.58 -2.35 -7.29
CA ILE A 57 3.28 -1.45 -6.36
C ILE A 57 2.83 -1.74 -4.92
N ARG A 58 1.53 -1.95 -4.70
CA ARG A 58 1.01 -2.36 -3.38
C ARG A 58 1.53 -3.73 -2.95
N LEU A 59 1.69 -4.66 -3.89
CA LEU A 59 2.30 -5.97 -3.61
C LEU A 59 3.77 -5.82 -3.17
N VAL A 60 4.56 -5.01 -3.87
CA VAL A 60 5.95 -4.71 -3.52
C VAL A 60 6.05 -4.10 -2.11
N ARG A 61 5.23 -3.10 -1.79
CA ARG A 61 5.13 -2.51 -0.45
C ARG A 61 4.82 -3.57 0.61
N ARG A 62 3.86 -4.46 0.33
CA ARG A 62 3.51 -5.56 1.25
C ARG A 62 4.66 -6.53 1.45
N MET A 63 5.33 -6.94 0.37
CA MET A 63 6.49 -7.83 0.46
C MET A 63 7.58 -7.25 1.38
N LEU A 64 7.90 -5.98 1.22
CA LEU A 64 8.86 -5.29 2.10
C LEU A 64 8.38 -5.27 3.55
N ARG A 65 7.17 -4.78 3.81
CA ARG A 65 6.63 -4.71 5.16
C ARG A 65 6.56 -6.07 5.85
N ASP A 66 6.16 -7.11 5.12
CA ASP A 66 6.05 -8.46 5.68
C ASP A 66 7.44 -9.06 5.93
N SER A 67 8.44 -8.79 5.10
CA SER A 67 9.82 -9.28 5.30
C SER A 67 10.54 -8.52 6.42
N THR A 68 10.45 -7.19 6.46
CA THR A 68 11.17 -6.37 7.44
C THR A 68 10.50 -6.36 8.81
N GLY A 69 9.16 -6.24 8.84
CA GLY A 69 8.41 -6.07 10.10
C GLY A 69 7.86 -7.36 10.69
N ARG A 70 7.65 -8.41 9.88
CA ARG A 70 6.97 -9.65 10.30
C ARG A 70 7.80 -10.92 10.07
N GLY A 71 9.01 -10.80 9.54
CA GLY A 71 9.89 -11.92 9.24
C GLY A 71 9.32 -12.95 8.25
N ARG A 72 8.37 -12.54 7.41
CA ARG A 72 7.71 -13.43 6.44
C ARG A 72 8.51 -13.49 5.15
N ALA A 73 8.66 -14.70 4.58
CA ALA A 73 9.28 -14.87 3.28
C ALA A 73 8.45 -14.22 2.16
N LEU A 74 9.11 -13.69 1.12
CA LEU A 74 8.42 -13.07 -0.02
C LEU A 74 7.47 -14.05 -0.72
N SER A 75 7.87 -15.31 -0.85
CA SER A 75 7.04 -16.37 -1.46
C SER A 75 5.71 -16.57 -0.72
N GLU A 76 5.70 -16.46 0.60
CA GLU A 76 4.46 -16.56 1.40
C GLU A 76 3.54 -15.37 1.15
N THR A 77 4.10 -14.15 1.11
CA THR A 77 3.31 -12.95 0.79
C THR A 77 2.71 -13.02 -0.61
N ILE A 78 3.47 -13.54 -1.58
CA ILE A 78 2.99 -13.72 -2.95
C ILE A 78 1.88 -14.77 -3.00
N ALA A 79 2.03 -15.91 -2.32
CA ALA A 79 1.00 -16.95 -2.26
C ALA A 79 -0.33 -16.46 -1.67
N MET A 80 -0.29 -15.44 -0.80
CA MET A 80 -1.49 -14.84 -0.22
C MET A 80 -2.18 -13.83 -1.16
N ARG A 81 -1.55 -13.43 -2.26
CA ARG A 81 -2.01 -12.36 -3.13
C ARG A 81 -3.45 -12.53 -3.61
N GLU A 82 -3.78 -13.68 -4.19
CA GLU A 82 -5.13 -13.93 -4.72
C GLU A 82 -6.21 -13.80 -3.64
N ARG A 83 -5.91 -14.26 -2.43
CA ARG A 83 -6.84 -14.16 -1.29
C ARG A 83 -7.08 -12.70 -0.92
N VAL A 84 -6.03 -11.90 -0.93
CA VAL A 84 -6.11 -10.46 -0.63
C VAL A 84 -6.85 -9.71 -1.73
N ASP A 85 -6.54 -9.99 -2.99
CA ASP A 85 -7.21 -9.36 -4.14
C ASP A 85 -8.72 -9.68 -4.13
N ARG A 86 -9.11 -10.91 -3.81
CA ARG A 86 -10.52 -11.29 -3.63
C ARG A 86 -11.18 -10.54 -2.48
N GLY A 87 -10.48 -10.37 -1.36
CA GLY A 87 -10.97 -9.58 -0.23
C GLY A 87 -11.17 -8.12 -0.59
N GLU A 88 -10.22 -7.51 -1.29
CA GLU A 88 -10.31 -6.14 -1.79
C GLU A 88 -11.53 -5.96 -2.71
N GLN A 89 -11.70 -6.84 -3.69
CA GLN A 89 -12.83 -6.79 -4.63
C GLN A 89 -14.18 -6.95 -3.93
N ARG A 90 -14.27 -7.75 -2.89
CA ARG A 90 -15.52 -8.05 -2.20
C ARG A 90 -15.88 -7.00 -1.14
N TYR A 91 -14.90 -6.49 -0.41
CA TYR A 91 -15.14 -5.73 0.83
C TYR A 91 -14.67 -4.28 0.78
N ILE A 92 -13.90 -3.87 -0.23
CA ILE A 92 -13.36 -2.52 -0.34
C ILE A 92 -13.87 -1.83 -1.60
N MET A 93 -13.70 -2.46 -2.76
CA MET A 93 -14.03 -1.85 -4.05
C MET A 93 -15.49 -1.43 -4.22
N PRO A 94 -16.50 -2.15 -3.69
CA PRO A 94 -17.91 -1.72 -3.78
C PRO A 94 -18.18 -0.38 -3.09
N PHE A 95 -17.37 -0.03 -2.09
CA PHE A 95 -17.56 1.20 -1.33
C PHE A 95 -16.71 2.37 -1.82
N LYS A 96 -15.75 2.14 -2.71
CA LYS A 96 -14.90 3.19 -3.29
C LYS A 96 -15.68 4.35 -3.93
N PRO A 97 -16.80 4.14 -4.66
CA PRO A 97 -17.60 5.24 -5.23
C PRO A 97 -18.21 6.17 -4.19
N ARG A 98 -18.20 5.79 -2.91
CA ARG A 98 -18.73 6.59 -1.80
C ARG A 98 -17.74 7.63 -1.28
N ALA A 99 -16.50 7.58 -1.71
CA ALA A 99 -15.50 8.58 -1.35
C ALA A 99 -15.83 9.92 -2.03
N HIS A 100 -15.74 11.01 -1.28
CA HIS A 100 -15.87 12.38 -1.79
C HIS A 100 -14.62 12.83 -2.55
N GLY A 101 -13.47 12.24 -2.24
CA GLY A 101 -12.20 12.50 -2.89
C GLY A 101 -11.27 11.31 -2.78
N SER A 102 -10.14 11.37 -3.51
CA SER A 102 -9.13 10.32 -3.45
C SER A 102 -7.73 10.92 -3.44
N ILE A 103 -6.84 10.27 -2.69
CA ILE A 103 -5.42 10.62 -2.61
C ILE A 103 -4.64 9.50 -3.26
N ASP A 104 -3.72 9.86 -4.16
CA ASP A 104 -2.72 8.92 -4.69
C ASP A 104 -1.54 8.87 -3.72
N SER A 105 -1.28 7.71 -3.16
CA SER A 105 -0.17 7.50 -2.23
C SER A 105 1.12 7.05 -2.93
N PHE A 106 1.21 7.19 -4.25
CA PHE A 106 2.41 6.86 -5.01
C PHE A 106 3.53 7.88 -4.80
N TYR A 107 4.75 7.39 -4.65
CA TYR A 107 5.97 8.19 -4.65
C TYR A 107 6.84 7.81 -5.86
N SER A 108 7.23 8.79 -6.64
CA SER A 108 7.98 8.55 -7.90
C SER A 108 9.31 7.81 -7.68
N ALA A 109 9.96 7.99 -6.54
CA ALA A 109 11.22 7.34 -6.20
C ALA A 109 11.05 5.96 -5.54
N GLU A 110 9.84 5.55 -5.15
CA GLU A 110 9.66 4.38 -4.28
C GLU A 110 10.24 3.08 -4.84
N LEU A 111 10.01 2.77 -6.11
CA LEU A 111 10.57 1.54 -6.69
C LEU A 111 12.10 1.58 -6.82
N GLY A 112 12.69 2.76 -6.99
CA GLY A 112 14.14 2.93 -6.94
C GLY A 112 14.72 2.67 -5.54
N VAL A 113 13.98 3.07 -4.49
CA VAL A 113 14.34 2.76 -3.09
C VAL A 113 14.17 1.28 -2.78
N TYR A 114 13.13 0.64 -3.31
CA TYR A 114 12.83 -0.78 -3.04
C TYR A 114 13.72 -1.74 -3.84
N ARG A 115 14.22 -1.30 -4.99
CA ARG A 115 15.01 -2.12 -5.90
C ARG A 115 16.21 -2.81 -5.22
N PRO A 116 17.13 -2.13 -4.52
CA PRO A 116 18.26 -2.78 -3.87
C PRO A 116 17.86 -3.75 -2.76
N LEU A 117 16.65 -3.64 -2.22
CA LEU A 117 16.15 -4.48 -1.13
C LEU A 117 15.47 -5.77 -1.63
N LEU A 118 14.95 -5.77 -2.86
CA LEU A 118 14.09 -6.85 -3.34
C LEU A 118 14.58 -7.52 -4.63
N ARG A 119 15.32 -6.81 -5.48
CA ARG A 119 15.63 -7.27 -6.85
C ARG A 119 16.21 -8.68 -6.88
N ASP A 120 17.26 -8.92 -6.10
CA ASP A 120 17.99 -10.18 -6.16
C ASP A 120 17.12 -11.37 -5.72
N GLU A 121 16.24 -11.17 -4.73
CA GLU A 121 15.32 -12.22 -4.32
C GLU A 121 14.18 -12.43 -5.32
N LEU A 122 13.65 -11.35 -5.92
CA LEU A 122 12.65 -11.46 -6.98
C LEU A 122 13.21 -12.16 -8.22
N GLU A 123 14.47 -11.89 -8.58
CA GLU A 123 15.16 -12.59 -9.68
C GLU A 123 15.38 -14.06 -9.35
N ARG A 124 15.73 -14.39 -8.11
CA ARG A 124 15.89 -15.79 -7.64
C ARG A 124 14.56 -16.55 -7.66
N LEU A 125 13.46 -15.91 -7.27
CA LEU A 125 12.12 -16.52 -7.29
C LEU A 125 11.62 -16.76 -8.72
N ALA A 126 12.02 -15.94 -9.67
CA ALA A 126 11.73 -16.06 -11.11
C ALA A 126 10.24 -16.28 -11.41
N LEU A 127 9.36 -15.63 -10.67
CA LEU A 127 7.90 -15.81 -10.81
C LEU A 127 7.35 -14.99 -11.98
N PRO A 128 6.67 -15.62 -12.94
CA PRO A 128 6.12 -14.92 -14.12
C PRO A 128 5.22 -13.72 -13.78
N GLU A 129 4.46 -13.82 -12.69
CA GLU A 129 3.56 -12.77 -12.21
C GLU A 129 4.28 -11.51 -11.69
N LEU A 130 5.61 -11.56 -11.52
CA LEU A 130 6.44 -10.43 -11.09
C LEU A 130 7.38 -9.92 -12.18
N SER A 131 7.30 -10.47 -13.39
CA SER A 131 8.17 -10.09 -14.52
C SER A 131 8.04 -8.60 -14.86
N ASP A 132 6.83 -8.06 -14.81
CA ASP A 132 6.54 -6.64 -15.03
C ASP A 132 7.16 -5.73 -13.96
N VAL A 133 7.17 -6.17 -12.70
CA VAL A 133 7.83 -5.47 -11.60
C VAL A 133 9.35 -5.44 -11.81
N LEU A 134 9.93 -6.60 -12.13
CA LEU A 134 11.37 -6.72 -12.41
C LEU A 134 11.80 -5.89 -13.61
N GLU A 135 10.97 -5.84 -14.66
CA GLU A 135 11.23 -5.02 -15.84
C GLU A 135 11.35 -3.54 -15.46
N VAL A 136 10.36 -3.02 -14.74
CA VAL A 136 10.40 -1.63 -14.25
C VAL A 136 11.60 -1.38 -13.34
N MET A 137 11.87 -2.29 -12.40
CA MET A 137 12.99 -2.14 -11.48
C MET A 137 14.35 -2.10 -12.20
N ARG A 138 14.52 -2.84 -13.31
CA ARG A 138 15.75 -2.82 -14.08
C ARG A 138 16.01 -1.50 -14.79
N GLU A 139 14.96 -0.76 -15.13
CA GLU A 139 15.07 0.54 -15.80
C GLU A 139 15.32 1.70 -14.83
N LEU A 140 15.02 1.51 -13.55
CA LEU A 140 15.17 2.56 -12.54
C LEU A 140 16.58 2.55 -11.91
N PRO A 141 17.13 3.72 -11.55
CA PRO A 141 18.32 3.79 -10.73
C PRO A 141 18.02 3.32 -9.31
N ASP A 142 19.07 2.85 -8.62
CA ASP A 142 19.01 2.66 -7.17
C ASP A 142 18.92 4.01 -6.47
N VAL A 143 18.00 4.13 -5.53
CA VAL A 143 17.89 5.30 -4.65
C VAL A 143 18.27 4.86 -3.24
N PRO A 144 19.36 5.42 -2.67
CA PRO A 144 19.79 5.08 -1.32
C PRO A 144 18.72 5.37 -0.27
N ALA A 145 18.54 4.44 0.68
CA ALA A 145 17.51 4.58 1.70
C ALA A 145 17.77 5.76 2.67
N ASP A 146 19.01 6.19 2.81
CA ASP A 146 19.39 7.36 3.63
C ASP A 146 18.89 8.68 3.06
N LEU A 147 18.60 8.75 1.76
CA LEU A 147 17.94 9.89 1.13
C LEU A 147 16.44 10.01 1.44
N VAL A 148 15.84 8.95 2.01
CA VAL A 148 14.42 8.96 2.37
C VAL A 148 14.27 9.60 3.76
N PRO A 149 13.49 10.71 3.90
CA PRO A 149 13.23 11.32 5.20
C PRO A 149 12.65 10.34 6.21
N GLN A 150 12.98 10.51 7.49
CA GLN A 150 12.54 9.59 8.55
C GLN A 150 11.03 9.65 8.82
N ASP A 151 10.36 10.74 8.47
CA ASP A 151 8.91 10.94 8.54
C ASP A 151 8.18 10.60 7.22
N SER A 152 8.90 10.05 6.24
CA SER A 152 8.31 9.63 4.97
C SER A 152 7.47 8.36 5.14
N LEU A 153 6.33 8.28 4.43
CA LEU A 153 5.52 7.06 4.31
C LEU A 153 6.34 5.85 3.83
N LEU A 154 7.39 6.07 3.02
CA LEU A 154 8.24 4.97 2.54
C LEU A 154 8.93 4.22 3.69
N ARG A 155 9.14 4.88 4.82
CA ARG A 155 9.75 4.29 6.01
C ARG A 155 8.90 3.18 6.65
N GLU A 156 7.58 3.20 6.45
CA GLU A 156 6.71 2.08 6.83
C GLU A 156 7.16 0.76 6.19
N PHE A 157 7.72 0.83 4.98
CA PHE A 157 8.09 -0.35 4.20
C PHE A 157 9.58 -0.73 4.34
N ILE A 158 10.46 0.26 4.49
CA ILE A 158 11.92 0.05 4.56
C ILE A 158 12.48 0.15 5.97
N GLY A 159 11.68 0.53 6.95
CA GLY A 159 12.09 0.72 8.34
C GLY A 159 12.70 2.09 8.63
N GLY A 160 12.99 2.35 9.92
CA GLY A 160 13.61 3.59 10.39
C GLY A 160 12.68 4.81 10.37
N SER A 161 11.37 4.60 10.55
CA SER A 161 10.40 5.69 10.73
C SER A 161 10.53 6.34 12.11
N THR A 162 10.33 7.65 12.18
CA THR A 162 10.11 8.39 13.42
C THR A 162 8.63 8.45 13.82
N LEU A 163 7.74 8.06 12.91
CA LEU A 163 6.30 7.97 13.21
C LEU A 163 5.99 6.67 13.94
N PRO A 164 5.15 6.71 15.00
CA PRO A 164 4.67 5.50 15.66
C PRO A 164 3.67 4.78 14.73
N TYR A 165 3.92 3.51 14.47
CA TYR A 165 3.03 2.63 13.71
C TYR A 165 2.55 1.49 14.61
#